data_b80eb2ff0263c3cef4dc6400ddfe82c9
#
_entry.id   b80eb2ff0263c3cef4dc6400ddfe82c9
#
_cell.length_a   1.000
_cell.length_b   1.000
_cell.length_c   1.000
_cell.angle_alpha   90.00
_cell.angle_beta   90.00
_cell.angle_gamma   90.00
#
_symmetry.space_group_name_H-M   'P 1'
#
loop_
_entity.id
_entity.type
_entity.pdbx_description
1 polymer ?
#
loop_
_entity_poly.entity_id
_entity_poly.type
_entity_poly.pdbx_seq_one_letter_code
_entity_poly.pdbx_strand_id
1 'polypeptide(L)'
;MQGSLHIEIAQRNGAAVLSVLGEVDLATAPILDEQISAVESGDASTIIVDLDRVSFMDSSGLQVLLAHVLSDQNGSRIRITRGSPQVVRLFTVSGMLEQLPFVASE
;
A
#
# COMPACT_ATOMS: atom_id res chain seq x y z
N MET A 1 -11.07 -4.58 -20.25
CA MET A 1 -9.91 -5.38 -19.80
C MET A 1 -9.76 -5.22 -18.30
N GLN A 2 -9.54 -6.31 -17.60
CA GLN A 2 -9.36 -6.25 -16.16
C GLN A 2 -7.90 -5.97 -15.81
N GLY A 3 -7.69 -5.19 -14.79
CA GLY A 3 -6.37 -4.97 -14.26
C GLY A 3 -5.79 -6.23 -13.66
N SER A 4 -4.49 -6.30 -13.59
CA SER A 4 -3.79 -7.41 -12.95
C SER A 4 -2.92 -6.86 -11.84
N LEU A 5 -2.81 -7.62 -10.76
CA LEU A 5 -2.06 -7.23 -9.58
C LEU A 5 -1.17 -8.40 -9.15
N HIS A 6 0.07 -8.09 -8.86
CA HIS A 6 1.02 -9.04 -8.30
C HIS A 6 1.69 -8.40 -7.09
N ILE A 7 1.82 -9.15 -6.01
CA ILE A 7 2.45 -8.65 -4.78
C ILE A 7 3.56 -9.60 -4.37
N GLU A 8 4.75 -9.03 -4.16
CA GLU A 8 5.91 -9.76 -3.67
C GLU A 8 6.19 -9.31 -2.24
N ILE A 9 6.44 -10.27 -1.36
CA ILE A 9 6.69 -9.98 0.05
C ILE A 9 8.11 -10.39 0.39
N ALA A 10 8.86 -9.47 1.00
CA ALA A 10 10.22 -9.72 1.45
C ALA A 10 10.36 -9.26 2.90
N GLN A 11 11.27 -9.93 3.63
CA GLN A 11 11.61 -9.55 5.00
C GLN A 11 12.99 -8.92 5.00
N ARG A 12 13.13 -7.77 5.66
CA ARG A 12 14.41 -7.05 5.76
C ARG A 12 14.53 -6.37 7.11
N ASN A 13 15.48 -6.83 7.93
CA ASN A 13 15.80 -6.14 9.18
C ASN A 13 14.58 -5.89 10.06
N GLY A 14 13.70 -6.88 10.19
CA GLY A 14 12.48 -6.76 10.98
C GLY A 14 11.32 -6.08 10.29
N ALA A 15 11.51 -5.62 9.06
CA ALA A 15 10.45 -5.03 8.27
C ALA A 15 9.94 -6.04 7.24
N ALA A 16 8.64 -6.03 7.00
CA ALA A 16 8.03 -6.73 5.88
C ALA A 16 7.76 -5.71 4.78
N VAL A 17 8.23 -6.01 3.57
CA VAL A 17 8.04 -5.12 2.42
C VAL A 17 7.11 -5.81 1.43
N LEU A 18 5.96 -5.20 1.17
CA LEU A 18 5.03 -5.65 0.15
C LEU A 18 5.25 -4.82 -1.10
N SER A 19 5.86 -5.41 -2.11
CA SER A 19 6.06 -4.72 -3.39
C SER A 19 4.84 -4.99 -4.27
N VAL A 20 4.08 -3.94 -4.54
CA VAL A 20 2.82 -4.02 -5.28
C VAL A 20 3.10 -3.65 -6.73
N LEU A 21 2.80 -4.58 -7.66
CA LEU A 21 3.07 -4.40 -9.08
C LEU A 21 1.76 -4.49 -9.87
N GLY A 22 1.55 -3.53 -10.74
CA GLY A 22 0.43 -3.56 -11.66
C GLY A 22 -0.65 -2.55 -11.32
N GLU A 23 -1.90 -2.99 -11.36
CA GLU A 23 -3.06 -2.11 -11.26
C GLU A 23 -3.89 -2.44 -10.03
N VAL A 24 -4.26 -1.41 -9.27
CA VAL A 24 -5.12 -1.56 -8.10
C VAL A 24 -6.45 -0.87 -8.41
N ASP A 25 -7.45 -1.68 -8.72
CA ASP A 25 -8.79 -1.23 -9.06
C ASP A 25 -9.81 -1.99 -8.22
N LEU A 26 -11.09 -1.82 -8.52
CA LEU A 26 -12.15 -2.47 -7.77
C LEU A 26 -12.01 -4.00 -7.77
N ALA A 27 -11.55 -4.58 -8.86
CA ALA A 27 -11.40 -6.03 -8.98
C ALA A 27 -10.21 -6.57 -8.20
N THR A 28 -9.11 -5.80 -8.12
CA THR A 28 -7.85 -6.25 -7.51
C THR A 28 -7.63 -5.73 -6.10
N ALA A 29 -8.33 -4.69 -5.67
CA ALA A 29 -8.17 -4.14 -4.32
C ALA A 29 -8.35 -5.19 -3.22
N PRO A 30 -9.28 -6.16 -3.33
CA PRO A 30 -9.37 -7.22 -2.32
C PRO A 30 -8.10 -8.04 -2.15
N ILE A 31 -7.33 -8.21 -3.23
CA ILE A 31 -6.05 -8.93 -3.15
C ILE A 31 -5.06 -8.14 -2.31
N LEU A 32 -4.98 -6.83 -2.52
CA LEU A 32 -4.12 -5.97 -1.72
C LEU A 32 -4.53 -6.01 -0.25
N ASP A 33 -5.83 -5.91 0.02
CA ASP A 33 -6.36 -5.96 1.38
C ASP A 33 -5.97 -7.26 2.08
N GLU A 34 -6.15 -8.40 1.43
CA GLU A 34 -5.80 -9.70 1.99
C GLU A 34 -4.32 -9.82 2.29
N GLN A 35 -3.46 -9.34 1.40
CA GLN A 35 -2.01 -9.45 1.58
C GLN A 35 -1.53 -8.55 2.72
N ILE A 36 -2.04 -7.35 2.84
CA ILE A 36 -1.69 -6.48 3.96
C ILE A 36 -2.15 -7.12 5.27
N SER A 37 -3.38 -7.63 5.31
CA SER A 37 -3.92 -8.30 6.52
C SER A 37 -3.08 -9.50 6.92
N ALA A 38 -2.64 -10.29 5.96
CA ALA A 38 -1.79 -11.45 6.24
C ALA A 38 -0.46 -11.05 6.88
N VAL A 39 0.15 -9.97 6.39
CA VAL A 39 1.41 -9.48 6.95
C VAL A 39 1.19 -8.85 8.32
N GLU A 40 0.07 -8.15 8.51
CA GLU A 40 -0.27 -7.55 9.81
C GLU A 40 -0.42 -8.61 10.91
N SER A 41 -0.86 -9.81 10.57
CA SER A 41 -1.01 -10.89 11.54
C SER A 41 0.31 -11.50 11.98
N GLY A 42 1.41 -11.17 11.29
CA GLY A 42 2.74 -11.59 11.66
C GLY A 42 3.37 -10.63 12.67
N ASP A 43 4.67 -10.81 12.90
CA ASP A 43 5.39 -10.08 13.95
C ASP A 43 6.38 -9.04 13.42
N ALA A 44 6.28 -8.66 12.16
CA ALA A 44 7.13 -7.60 11.62
C ALA A 44 6.88 -6.29 12.39
N SER A 45 7.95 -5.62 12.79
CA SER A 45 7.82 -4.37 13.51
C SER A 45 7.40 -3.20 12.61
N THR A 46 7.73 -3.30 11.33
CA THR A 46 7.37 -2.31 10.32
C THR A 46 6.85 -3.03 9.08
N ILE A 47 5.81 -2.48 8.48
CA ILE A 47 5.23 -3.00 7.24
C ILE A 47 5.31 -1.88 6.22
N ILE A 48 6.03 -2.11 5.14
CA ILE A 48 6.18 -1.12 4.07
C ILE A 48 5.38 -1.60 2.86
N VAL A 49 4.40 -0.80 2.46
CA VAL A 49 3.64 -1.05 1.24
C VAL A 49 4.30 -0.22 0.14
N ASP A 50 5.02 -0.89 -0.73
CA ASP A 50 5.79 -0.25 -1.79
C ASP A 50 4.94 -0.14 -3.05
N LEU A 51 4.58 1.08 -3.40
CA LEU A 51 3.71 1.39 -4.53
C LEU A 51 4.49 1.87 -5.76
N ASP A 52 5.81 1.79 -5.74
CA ASP A 52 6.63 2.37 -6.81
C ASP A 52 6.39 1.74 -8.18
N ARG A 53 5.94 0.49 -8.20
CA ARG A 53 5.67 -0.24 -9.43
C ARG A 53 4.17 -0.36 -9.75
N VAL A 54 3.34 0.39 -9.04
CA VAL A 54 1.91 0.45 -9.35
C VAL A 54 1.73 1.36 -10.54
N SER A 55 1.20 0.84 -11.64
CA SER A 55 0.98 1.61 -12.85
C SER A 55 -0.33 2.39 -12.81
N PHE A 56 -1.30 1.92 -12.00
CA PHE A 56 -2.60 2.58 -11.87
C PHE A 56 -3.21 2.24 -10.52
N MET A 57 -3.83 3.22 -9.89
CA MET A 57 -4.64 3.02 -8.69
C MET A 57 -5.85 3.94 -8.75
N ASP A 58 -7.03 3.40 -8.39
CA ASP A 58 -8.22 4.22 -8.22
C ASP A 58 -8.58 4.30 -6.73
N SER A 59 -9.76 4.85 -6.44
CA SER A 59 -10.18 5.06 -5.06
C SER A 59 -10.36 3.75 -4.28
N SER A 60 -10.57 2.63 -4.97
CA SER A 60 -10.68 1.32 -4.28
C SER A 60 -9.38 0.97 -3.57
N GLY A 61 -8.24 1.18 -4.24
CA GLY A 61 -6.94 0.97 -3.63
C GLY A 61 -6.67 1.95 -2.50
N LEU A 62 -7.01 3.21 -2.71
CA LEU A 62 -6.85 4.24 -1.68
C LEU A 62 -7.62 3.87 -0.42
N GLN A 63 -8.86 3.38 -0.56
CA GLN A 63 -9.68 2.99 0.59
C GLN A 63 -9.06 1.83 1.36
N VAL A 64 -8.46 0.85 0.67
CA VAL A 64 -7.77 -0.25 1.33
C VAL A 64 -6.61 0.28 2.18
N LEU A 65 -5.77 1.13 1.59
CA LEU A 65 -4.62 1.69 2.30
C LEU A 65 -5.08 2.50 3.51
N LEU A 66 -6.08 3.34 3.33
CA LEU A 66 -6.59 4.18 4.42
C LEU A 66 -7.15 3.35 5.56
N ALA A 67 -7.91 2.29 5.24
CA ALA A 67 -8.50 1.43 6.27
C ALA A 67 -7.41 0.77 7.13
N HIS A 68 -6.33 0.29 6.51
CA HIS A 68 -5.23 -0.34 7.26
C HIS A 68 -4.46 0.69 8.08
N VAL A 69 -4.23 1.88 7.55
CA VAL A 69 -3.54 2.95 8.27
C VAL A 69 -4.37 3.37 9.49
N LEU A 70 -5.67 3.53 9.33
CA LEU A 70 -6.54 3.93 10.43
C LEU A 70 -6.65 2.87 11.53
N SER A 71 -6.53 1.59 11.16
CA SER A 71 -6.58 0.51 12.14
C SER A 71 -5.21 0.21 12.76
N ASP A 72 -4.15 0.87 12.31
CA ASP A 72 -2.80 0.72 12.86
C ASP A 72 -2.75 1.48 14.19
N GLN A 73 -2.95 0.75 15.28
CA GLN A 73 -3.21 1.33 16.59
C GLN A 73 -2.13 2.27 17.10
N ASN A 74 -0.89 2.01 16.73
CA ASN A 74 0.22 2.85 17.17
C ASN A 74 0.57 3.92 16.15
N GLY A 75 -0.05 3.92 14.98
CA GLY A 75 0.22 4.88 13.93
C GLY A 75 1.63 4.82 13.38
N SER A 76 2.36 3.74 13.64
CA SER A 76 3.79 3.70 13.31
C SER A 76 4.25 2.40 12.65
N ARG A 77 3.38 1.39 12.58
CA ARG A 77 3.80 0.11 12.01
C ARG A 77 3.75 0.10 10.49
N ILE A 78 2.71 0.71 9.92
CA ILE A 78 2.50 0.72 8.46
C ILE A 78 3.11 1.98 7.85
N ARG A 79 3.87 1.78 6.77
CA ARG A 79 4.47 2.86 5.98
C ARG A 79 4.18 2.59 4.52
N ILE A 80 4.09 3.66 3.72
CA ILE A 80 3.72 3.57 2.31
C ILE A 80 4.69 4.40 1.50
N THR A 81 5.19 3.87 0.38
CA THR A 81 5.93 4.71 -0.56
C THR A 81 4.94 5.53 -1.38
N ARG A 82 5.39 6.66 -1.93
CA ARG A 82 4.47 7.54 -2.65
C ARG A 82 3.99 6.98 -3.98
N GLY A 83 4.79 6.11 -4.57
CA GLY A 83 4.42 5.45 -5.79
C GLY A 83 4.73 6.22 -7.06
N SER A 84 4.13 5.79 -8.17
CA SER A 84 4.28 6.41 -9.48
C SER A 84 3.60 7.79 -9.51
N PRO A 85 3.87 8.61 -10.54
CA PRO A 85 3.20 9.91 -10.67
C PRO A 85 1.67 9.81 -10.67
N GLN A 86 1.09 8.77 -11.27
CA GLN A 86 -0.36 8.59 -11.26
C GLN A 86 -0.89 8.37 -9.85
N VAL A 87 -0.18 7.57 -9.06
CA VAL A 87 -0.57 7.29 -7.68
C VAL A 87 -0.42 8.54 -6.81
N VAL A 88 0.68 9.26 -6.95
CA VAL A 88 0.87 10.53 -6.24
C VAL A 88 -0.24 11.52 -6.57
N ARG A 89 -0.63 11.58 -7.84
CA ARG A 89 -1.72 12.46 -8.26
C ARG A 89 -3.04 12.07 -7.60
N LEU A 90 -3.32 10.78 -7.50
CA LEU A 90 -4.52 10.30 -6.81
C LEU A 90 -4.54 10.77 -5.37
N PHE A 91 -3.43 10.60 -4.65
CA PHE A 91 -3.34 11.03 -3.26
C PHE A 91 -3.49 12.54 -3.12
N THR A 92 -2.91 13.30 -4.05
CA THR A 92 -3.00 14.75 -4.03
C THR A 92 -4.44 15.23 -4.24
N VAL A 93 -5.10 14.69 -5.27
CA VAL A 93 -6.46 15.11 -5.63
C VAL A 93 -7.47 14.72 -4.54
N SER A 94 -7.27 13.56 -3.91
CA SER A 94 -8.17 13.09 -2.86
C SER A 94 -7.92 13.78 -1.50
N GLY A 95 -6.85 14.56 -1.38
CA GLY A 95 -6.50 15.19 -0.11
C GLY A 95 -5.82 14.27 0.88
N MET A 96 -5.40 13.08 0.43
CA MET A 96 -4.82 12.07 1.32
C MET A 96 -3.30 12.14 1.42
N LEU A 97 -2.65 12.99 0.62
CA LEU A 97 -1.19 13.02 0.59
C LEU A 97 -0.59 13.31 1.96
N GLU A 98 -1.22 14.18 2.74
CA GLU A 98 -0.74 14.55 4.07
C GLU A 98 -1.26 13.62 5.17
N GLN A 99 -2.24 12.76 4.84
CA GLN A 99 -2.88 11.87 5.81
C GLN A 99 -2.20 10.51 5.91
N LEU A 100 -1.41 10.14 4.92
CA LEU A 100 -0.81 8.81 4.86
C LEU A 100 0.65 8.83 5.30
N PRO A 101 1.13 7.75 5.95
CA PRO A 101 2.48 7.68 6.50
C PRO A 101 3.51 7.33 5.43
N PHE A 102 3.86 8.31 4.60
CA PHE A 102 4.80 8.08 3.51
C PHE A 102 6.23 7.97 3.97
N VAL A 103 6.99 7.12 3.27
CA VAL A 103 8.42 6.95 3.44
C VAL A 103 9.09 6.99 2.08
N ALA A 104 10.40 7.22 2.07
CA ALA A 104 11.16 7.20 0.83
C ALA A 104 11.23 5.78 0.28
N SER A 105 11.32 5.68 -1.05
CA SER A 105 11.54 4.40 -1.71
C SER A 105 12.91 3.84 -1.34
N GLU A 106 13.00 2.53 -1.25
CA GLU A 106 14.26 1.86 -0.98
C GLU A 106 15.14 1.72 -2.21
#